data_17b944dac30f92af2389b11f8ba76745
#
_entry.id   17b944dac30f92af2389b11f8ba76745
#
_cell.length_a   1.000
_cell.length_b   1.000
_cell.length_c   1.000
_cell.angle_alpha   90.00
_cell.angle_beta   90.00
_cell.angle_gamma   90.00
#
_symmetry.space_group_name_H-M   'P 1'
#
loop_
_entity.id
_entity.type
_entity.pdbx_description
1 polymer ?
#
loop_
_entity_poly.entity_id
_entity_poly.type
_entity_poly.pdbx_seq_one_letter_code
_entity_poly.pdbx_strand_id
1 'polypeptide(L)'
;MELRQMEYALAVAEELHFGRAAARMHVTQQSVSEQIRRLERELGAPLFTRTSRRVTLTEVGEAFLPEVRSAIAAVRHALDVGRRAATGTVDELRLGYAEDLGPRLFQLAVPALHARFPAIRLAPRPMTTTAQLSELSDRRLDLGFCWTAQHPPELASLLVAREPLVVALAAGHPLAASDTIDPVQLSHQPLVIVEREVNPWLHDHFVSQLESRGATVTVHREISSLDRLLPLVLTGSAIGLTITSAAAARPFAGIVYRPFTDPSPYADHRIVWRRDNTNPAVTALVDIVRELRDTAAFLPPEAPHASDMPHRGSTTGGVGPD
;
A
#
# COMPACT_ATOMS: atom_id res chain seq x y z
N MET A 1 0.92 -2.79 -36.29
CA MET A 1 0.55 -2.60 -34.88
C MET A 1 1.26 -1.36 -34.34
N GLU A 2 0.53 -0.40 -33.76
CA GLU A 2 1.03 0.89 -33.31
C GLU A 2 0.86 1.04 -31.79
N LEU A 3 1.76 1.75 -31.11
CA LEU A 3 1.74 1.97 -29.66
C LEU A 3 0.38 2.53 -29.20
N ARG A 4 -0.17 3.46 -29.96
CA ARG A 4 -1.46 4.10 -29.64
C ARG A 4 -2.65 3.12 -29.67
N GLN A 5 -2.61 2.13 -30.55
CA GLN A 5 -3.62 1.05 -30.59
C GLN A 5 -3.57 0.20 -29.32
N MET A 6 -2.36 -0.10 -28.87
CA MET A 6 -2.12 -0.84 -27.61
C MET A 6 -2.62 -0.06 -26.40
N GLU A 7 -2.34 1.26 -26.32
CA GLU A 7 -2.82 2.13 -25.25
C GLU A 7 -4.35 2.18 -25.21
N TYR A 8 -5.03 2.24 -26.35
CA TYR A 8 -6.48 2.20 -26.41
C TYR A 8 -7.04 0.85 -25.95
N ALA A 9 -6.40 -0.26 -26.32
CA ALA A 9 -6.81 -1.58 -25.89
C ALA A 9 -6.70 -1.73 -24.37
N LEU A 10 -5.61 -1.26 -23.76
CA LEU A 10 -5.47 -1.24 -22.29
C LEU A 10 -6.53 -0.36 -21.64
N ALA A 11 -6.79 0.83 -22.16
CA ALA A 11 -7.80 1.72 -21.59
C ALA A 11 -9.20 1.08 -21.63
N VAL A 12 -9.56 0.37 -22.71
CA VAL A 12 -10.84 -0.36 -22.78
C VAL A 12 -10.88 -1.55 -21.85
N ALA A 13 -9.78 -2.25 -21.66
CA ALA A 13 -9.69 -3.39 -20.74
C ALA A 13 -9.88 -2.96 -19.26
N GLU A 14 -9.33 -1.80 -18.89
CA GLU A 14 -9.45 -1.24 -17.55
C GLU A 14 -10.86 -0.70 -17.28
N GLU A 15 -11.47 -0.05 -18.27
CA GLU A 15 -12.80 0.56 -18.15
C GLU A 15 -13.95 -0.42 -18.43
N LEU A 16 -13.70 -1.51 -19.14
CA LEU A 16 -14.71 -2.41 -19.71
C LEU A 16 -15.86 -1.65 -20.40
N HIS A 17 -15.51 -0.46 -20.97
CA HIS A 17 -16.46 0.44 -21.61
C HIS A 17 -15.78 1.38 -22.59
N PHE A 18 -16.09 1.27 -23.89
CA PHE A 18 -15.47 2.06 -24.94
C PHE A 18 -15.64 3.58 -24.78
N GLY A 19 -16.81 4.03 -24.30
CA GLY A 19 -17.08 5.46 -24.09
C GLY A 19 -16.25 6.05 -22.96
N ARG A 20 -16.12 5.34 -21.82
CA ARG A 20 -15.28 5.77 -20.69
C ARG A 20 -13.80 5.77 -21.08
N ALA A 21 -13.35 4.72 -21.75
CA ALA A 21 -11.98 4.65 -22.27
C ALA A 21 -11.67 5.82 -23.21
N ALA A 22 -12.58 6.14 -24.13
CA ALA A 22 -12.42 7.27 -25.05
C ALA A 22 -12.36 8.62 -24.30
N ALA A 23 -13.24 8.85 -23.33
CA ALA A 23 -13.22 10.04 -22.48
C ALA A 23 -11.90 10.17 -21.72
N ARG A 24 -11.40 9.11 -21.13
CA ARG A 24 -10.10 9.06 -20.44
C ARG A 24 -8.92 9.35 -21.36
N MET A 25 -8.98 8.88 -22.61
CA MET A 25 -7.95 9.09 -23.63
C MET A 25 -8.13 10.40 -24.41
N HIS A 26 -9.13 11.22 -24.07
CA HIS A 26 -9.46 12.49 -24.71
C HIS A 26 -9.68 12.36 -26.25
N VAL A 27 -10.38 11.30 -26.66
CA VAL A 27 -10.73 11.03 -28.05
C VAL A 27 -12.19 10.60 -28.21
N THR A 28 -12.66 10.44 -29.44
CA THR A 28 -14.02 9.93 -29.71
C THR A 28 -14.08 8.41 -29.53
N GLN A 29 -15.23 7.90 -29.07
CA GLN A 29 -15.47 6.46 -28.98
C GLN A 29 -15.29 5.75 -30.32
N GLN A 30 -15.67 6.42 -31.43
CA GLN A 30 -15.49 5.89 -32.79
C GLN A 30 -14.01 5.65 -33.10
N SER A 31 -13.14 6.61 -32.75
CA SER A 31 -11.69 6.48 -32.95
C SER A 31 -11.12 5.27 -32.19
N VAL A 32 -11.48 5.12 -30.89
CA VAL A 32 -11.04 3.97 -30.10
C VAL A 32 -11.52 2.66 -30.70
N SER A 33 -12.81 2.59 -31.12
CA SER A 33 -13.39 1.39 -31.69
C SER A 33 -12.73 0.99 -33.00
N GLU A 34 -12.38 1.96 -33.83
CA GLU A 34 -11.72 1.72 -35.13
C GLU A 34 -10.28 1.22 -34.95
N GLN A 35 -9.52 1.85 -34.08
CA GLN A 35 -8.14 1.46 -33.79
C GLN A 35 -8.06 0.07 -33.16
N ILE A 36 -8.98 -0.29 -32.27
CA ILE A 36 -9.04 -1.63 -31.71
C ILE A 36 -9.42 -2.65 -32.77
N ARG A 37 -10.39 -2.37 -33.65
CA ARG A 37 -10.70 -3.28 -34.76
C ARG A 37 -9.51 -3.47 -35.72
N ARG A 38 -8.68 -2.44 -35.90
CA ARG A 38 -7.45 -2.56 -36.67
C ARG A 38 -6.44 -3.47 -36.02
N LEU A 39 -6.25 -3.30 -34.69
CA LEU A 39 -5.39 -4.16 -33.87
C LEU A 39 -5.87 -5.62 -33.90
N GLU A 40 -7.16 -5.86 -33.68
CA GLU A 40 -7.79 -7.20 -33.71
C GLU A 40 -7.62 -7.87 -35.11
N ARG A 41 -7.73 -7.11 -36.20
CA ARG A 41 -7.46 -7.63 -37.56
C ARG A 41 -6.00 -8.00 -37.79
N GLU A 42 -5.05 -7.20 -37.29
CA GLU A 42 -3.62 -7.52 -37.35
C GLU A 42 -3.26 -8.73 -36.51
N LEU A 43 -3.91 -8.89 -35.36
CA LEU A 43 -3.74 -10.04 -34.45
C LEU A 43 -4.42 -11.31 -35.00
N GLY A 44 -5.44 -11.16 -35.85
CA GLY A 44 -6.24 -12.27 -36.37
C GLY A 44 -7.32 -12.78 -35.41
N ALA A 45 -7.53 -12.13 -34.26
CA ALA A 45 -8.50 -12.53 -33.26
C ALA A 45 -9.08 -11.32 -32.52
N PRO A 46 -10.35 -11.40 -32.03
CA PRO A 46 -10.93 -10.36 -31.19
C PRO A 46 -10.32 -10.35 -29.80
N LEU A 47 -10.07 -9.16 -29.25
CA LEU A 47 -9.63 -8.95 -27.88
C LEU A 47 -10.80 -8.78 -26.91
N PHE A 48 -11.94 -8.31 -27.42
CA PHE A 48 -13.12 -8.00 -26.64
C PHE A 48 -14.37 -8.67 -27.20
N THR A 49 -15.16 -9.25 -26.31
CA THR A 49 -16.54 -9.62 -26.62
C THR A 49 -17.44 -8.43 -26.28
N ARG A 50 -18.29 -8.05 -27.26
CA ARG A 50 -19.17 -6.86 -27.17
C ARG A 50 -20.62 -7.31 -27.27
N THR A 51 -21.41 -6.98 -26.27
CA THR A 51 -22.87 -7.05 -26.32
C THR A 51 -23.44 -5.64 -26.19
N SER A 52 -24.73 -5.47 -26.40
CA SER A 52 -25.39 -4.16 -26.19
C SER A 52 -25.32 -3.66 -24.74
N ARG A 53 -24.95 -4.53 -23.78
CA ARG A 53 -24.97 -4.22 -22.34
C ARG A 53 -23.60 -4.38 -21.65
N ARG A 54 -22.65 -5.08 -22.27
CA ARG A 54 -21.39 -5.43 -21.61
C ARG A 54 -20.24 -5.58 -22.59
N VAL A 55 -19.06 -5.17 -22.13
CA VAL A 55 -17.76 -5.45 -22.76
C VAL A 55 -16.98 -6.36 -21.80
N THR A 56 -16.44 -7.46 -22.31
CA THR A 56 -15.57 -8.39 -21.57
C THR A 56 -14.35 -8.73 -22.41
N LEU A 57 -13.28 -9.18 -21.79
CA LEU A 57 -12.13 -9.72 -22.50
C LEU A 57 -12.47 -11.08 -23.11
N THR A 58 -11.82 -11.40 -24.23
CA THR A 58 -11.73 -12.76 -24.76
C THR A 58 -10.52 -13.46 -24.11
N GLU A 59 -10.41 -14.78 -24.27
CA GLU A 59 -9.23 -15.55 -23.88
C GLU A 59 -7.93 -14.98 -24.50
N VAL A 60 -8.01 -14.56 -25.77
CA VAL A 60 -6.91 -13.87 -26.47
C VAL A 60 -6.61 -12.52 -25.83
N GLY A 61 -7.64 -11.75 -25.44
CA GLY A 61 -7.49 -10.49 -24.75
C GLY A 61 -6.81 -10.64 -23.37
N GLU A 62 -7.22 -11.64 -22.61
CA GLU A 62 -6.61 -11.97 -21.30
C GLU A 62 -5.13 -12.35 -21.41
N ALA A 63 -4.76 -13.08 -22.45
CA ALA A 63 -3.37 -13.46 -22.71
C ALA A 63 -2.53 -12.31 -23.29
N PHE A 64 -3.08 -11.50 -24.19
CA PHE A 64 -2.36 -10.50 -24.95
C PHE A 64 -2.12 -9.18 -24.18
N LEU A 65 -3.11 -8.71 -23.42
CA LEU A 65 -3.03 -7.38 -22.78
C LEU A 65 -1.96 -7.25 -21.70
N PRO A 66 -1.61 -8.26 -20.89
CA PRO A 66 -0.45 -8.20 -20.01
C PRO A 66 0.86 -7.95 -20.77
N GLU A 67 1.06 -8.60 -21.93
CA GLU A 67 2.23 -8.40 -22.79
C GLU A 67 2.27 -6.99 -23.40
N VAL A 68 1.11 -6.48 -23.82
CA VAL A 68 0.97 -5.09 -24.28
C VAL A 68 1.36 -4.10 -23.17
N ARG A 69 0.92 -4.33 -21.94
CA ARG A 69 1.29 -3.50 -20.79
C ARG A 69 2.81 -3.49 -20.59
N SER A 70 3.44 -4.65 -20.66
CA SER A 70 4.89 -4.79 -20.54
C SER A 70 5.63 -4.08 -21.67
N ALA A 71 5.14 -4.18 -22.90
CA ALA A 71 5.74 -3.50 -24.06
C ALA A 71 5.67 -1.97 -23.95
N ILE A 72 4.51 -1.42 -23.59
CA ILE A 72 4.34 0.03 -23.34
C ILE A 72 5.26 0.51 -22.22
N ALA A 73 5.37 -0.27 -21.14
CA ALA A 73 6.27 0.03 -20.02
C ALA A 73 7.73 0.07 -20.49
N ALA A 74 8.15 -0.86 -21.36
CA ALA A 74 9.51 -0.90 -21.93
C ALA A 74 9.79 0.34 -22.82
N VAL A 75 8.83 0.77 -23.63
CA VAL A 75 8.96 1.99 -24.45
C VAL A 75 9.11 3.23 -23.56
N ARG A 76 8.31 3.37 -22.52
CA ARG A 76 8.42 4.47 -21.55
C ARG A 76 9.79 4.47 -20.87
N HIS A 77 10.26 3.30 -20.46
CA HIS A 77 11.58 3.17 -19.86
C HIS A 77 12.71 3.60 -20.81
N ALA A 78 12.64 3.20 -22.08
CA ALA A 78 13.63 3.61 -23.08
C ALA A 78 13.66 5.14 -23.26
N LEU A 79 12.50 5.79 -23.27
CA LEU A 79 12.41 7.26 -23.31
C LEU A 79 13.02 7.91 -22.05
N ASP A 80 12.77 7.35 -20.88
CA ASP A 80 13.33 7.88 -19.61
C ASP A 80 14.85 7.68 -19.56
N VAL A 81 15.37 6.54 -20.02
CA VAL A 81 16.82 6.30 -20.19
C VAL A 81 17.43 7.32 -21.16
N GLY A 82 16.80 7.52 -22.31
CA GLY A 82 17.26 8.50 -23.31
C GLY A 82 17.29 9.93 -22.77
N ARG A 83 16.26 10.34 -22.06
CA ARG A 83 16.20 11.67 -21.41
C ARG A 83 17.32 11.83 -20.37
N ARG A 84 17.53 10.84 -19.50
CA ARG A 84 18.61 10.87 -18.49
C ARG A 84 19.98 10.96 -19.17
N ALA A 85 20.22 10.19 -20.21
CA ALA A 85 21.47 10.24 -20.97
C ALA A 85 21.70 11.60 -21.65
N ALA A 86 20.63 12.23 -22.16
CA ALA A 86 20.69 13.55 -22.80
C ALA A 86 20.96 14.69 -21.83
N THR A 87 20.49 14.60 -20.59
CA THR A 87 20.61 15.64 -19.57
C THR A 87 21.84 15.47 -18.67
N GLY A 88 22.43 14.28 -18.65
CA GLY A 88 23.56 13.94 -17.77
C GLY A 88 23.22 13.88 -16.29
N THR A 89 21.93 13.94 -15.93
CA THR A 89 21.46 14.04 -14.56
C THR A 89 20.70 12.78 -14.12
N VAL A 90 20.89 12.38 -12.87
CA VAL A 90 19.98 11.46 -12.16
C VAL A 90 18.88 12.32 -11.55
N ASP A 91 17.87 12.66 -12.36
CA ASP A 91 17.04 13.81 -12.04
C ASP A 91 15.92 13.54 -11.06
N GLU A 92 15.34 12.35 -11.09
CA GLU A 92 14.15 12.08 -10.29
C GLU A 92 14.08 10.62 -9.85
N LEU A 93 13.70 10.43 -8.59
CA LEU A 93 13.32 9.13 -8.03
C LEU A 93 11.84 9.16 -7.70
N ARG A 94 11.04 8.43 -8.47
CA ARG A 94 9.60 8.29 -8.27
C ARG A 94 9.35 7.24 -7.21
N LEU A 95 8.89 7.67 -6.04
CA LEU A 95 8.74 6.87 -4.84
C LEU A 95 7.27 6.74 -4.44
N GLY A 96 6.73 5.52 -4.41
CA GLY A 96 5.44 5.22 -3.80
C GLY A 96 5.59 4.85 -2.32
N TYR A 97 4.61 5.22 -1.50
CA TYR A 97 4.59 4.82 -0.10
C TYR A 97 3.16 4.68 0.43
N ALA A 98 2.93 3.71 1.32
CA ALA A 98 1.72 3.67 2.11
C ALA A 98 1.76 4.78 3.17
N GLU A 99 0.64 5.49 3.39
CA GLU A 99 0.60 6.71 4.20
C GLU A 99 1.15 6.54 5.62
N ASP A 100 0.93 5.39 6.23
CA ASP A 100 1.41 5.04 7.56
C ASP A 100 2.93 4.74 7.62
N LEU A 101 3.55 4.44 6.47
CA LEU A 101 5.00 4.18 6.35
C LEU A 101 5.82 5.43 6.02
N GLY A 102 5.19 6.43 5.39
CA GLY A 102 5.88 7.63 4.89
C GLY A 102 6.71 8.37 5.93
N PRO A 103 6.17 8.71 7.10
CA PRO A 103 6.90 9.52 8.08
C PRO A 103 8.25 8.93 8.46
N ARG A 104 8.32 7.64 8.68
CA ARG A 104 9.53 6.96 9.12
C ARG A 104 10.59 6.84 8.01
N LEU A 105 10.14 6.54 6.80
CA LEU A 105 10.99 6.54 5.61
C LEU A 105 11.63 7.93 5.40
N PHE A 106 10.81 8.98 5.41
CA PHE A 106 11.28 10.33 5.12
C PHE A 106 12.24 10.84 6.20
N GLN A 107 12.00 10.51 7.47
CA GLN A 107 12.88 10.92 8.55
C GLN A 107 14.25 10.24 8.51
N LEU A 108 14.34 8.97 8.12
CA LEU A 108 15.55 8.18 8.21
C LEU A 108 16.30 8.08 6.89
N ALA A 109 15.63 7.68 5.82
CA ALA A 109 16.30 7.33 4.57
C ALA A 109 16.51 8.53 3.63
N VAL A 110 15.62 9.50 3.62
CA VAL A 110 15.72 10.66 2.70
C VAL A 110 16.91 11.56 3.03
N PRO A 111 17.20 11.93 4.29
CA PRO A 111 18.40 12.70 4.60
C PRO A 111 19.68 11.99 4.20
N ALA A 112 19.77 10.66 4.42
CA ALA A 112 20.92 9.87 4.03
C ALA A 112 21.09 9.80 2.49
N LEU A 113 19.99 9.71 1.75
CA LEU A 113 20.00 9.76 0.30
C LEU A 113 20.49 11.12 -0.23
N HIS A 114 19.95 12.22 0.29
CA HIS A 114 20.38 13.56 -0.10
C HIS A 114 21.85 13.85 0.23
N ALA A 115 22.37 13.30 1.33
CA ALA A 115 23.80 13.43 1.65
C ALA A 115 24.70 12.75 0.60
N ARG A 116 24.25 11.62 0.02
CA ARG A 116 24.98 10.89 -1.05
C ARG A 116 24.73 11.45 -2.44
N PHE A 117 23.52 11.96 -2.69
CA PHE A 117 23.05 12.47 -3.99
C PHE A 117 22.33 13.82 -3.81
N PRO A 118 23.07 14.92 -3.59
CA PRO A 118 22.45 16.21 -3.31
C PRO A 118 21.55 16.76 -4.43
N ALA A 119 21.82 16.38 -5.67
CA ALA A 119 21.07 16.82 -6.84
C ALA A 119 19.82 15.96 -7.14
N ILE A 120 19.59 14.87 -6.39
CA ILE A 120 18.45 13.99 -6.64
C ILE A 120 17.14 14.68 -6.23
N ARG A 121 16.17 14.67 -7.13
CA ARG A 121 14.82 15.10 -6.82
C ARG A 121 13.96 13.89 -6.48
N LEU A 122 13.39 13.89 -5.29
CA LEU A 122 12.40 12.89 -4.90
C LEU A 122 11.00 13.34 -5.35
N ALA A 123 10.26 12.40 -5.95
CA ALA A 123 8.86 12.56 -6.28
C ALA A 123 8.02 11.54 -5.48
N PRO A 124 7.77 11.80 -4.18
CA PRO A 124 7.01 10.91 -3.33
C PRO A 124 5.51 11.00 -3.63
N ARG A 125 4.84 9.84 -3.67
CA ARG A 125 3.41 9.72 -3.94
C ARG A 125 2.77 8.78 -2.92
N PRO A 126 1.78 9.24 -2.13
CA PRO A 126 0.98 8.35 -1.28
C PRO A 126 0.14 7.44 -2.18
N MET A 127 0.23 6.13 -1.95
CA MET A 127 -0.40 5.12 -2.80
C MET A 127 -0.70 3.85 -2.01
N THR A 128 -1.80 3.17 -2.36
CA THR A 128 -2.06 1.82 -1.86
C THR A 128 -0.98 0.85 -2.34
N THR A 129 -0.76 -0.24 -1.61
CA THR A 129 0.20 -1.28 -2.01
C THR A 129 -0.13 -1.83 -3.41
N THR A 130 -1.40 -2.08 -3.70
CA THR A 130 -1.85 -2.58 -5.02
C THR A 130 -1.47 -1.62 -6.15
N ALA A 131 -1.71 -0.32 -5.95
CA ALA A 131 -1.35 0.70 -6.94
C ALA A 131 0.18 0.82 -7.11
N GLN A 132 0.95 0.74 -6.01
CA GLN A 132 2.41 0.74 -6.08
C GLN A 132 2.96 -0.43 -6.89
N LEU A 133 2.49 -1.66 -6.62
CA LEU A 133 2.92 -2.86 -7.36
C LEU A 133 2.58 -2.77 -8.84
N SER A 134 1.38 -2.29 -9.18
CA SER A 134 0.98 -2.05 -10.57
C SER A 134 1.87 -1.01 -11.25
N GLU A 135 2.12 0.14 -10.62
CA GLU A 135 2.93 1.20 -11.22
C GLU A 135 4.42 0.84 -11.30
N LEU A 136 4.93 -0.01 -10.39
CA LEU A 136 6.26 -0.61 -10.51
C LEU A 136 6.36 -1.52 -11.74
N SER A 137 5.40 -2.43 -11.93
CA SER A 137 5.33 -3.29 -13.10
C SER A 137 5.23 -2.49 -14.40
N ASP A 138 4.45 -1.40 -14.39
CA ASP A 138 4.27 -0.48 -15.52
C ASP A 138 5.41 0.55 -15.69
N ARG A 139 6.49 0.47 -14.91
CA ARG A 139 7.63 1.41 -14.94
C ARG A 139 7.26 2.89 -14.72
N ARG A 140 6.11 3.17 -14.11
CA ARG A 140 5.68 4.52 -13.73
C ARG A 140 6.19 4.93 -12.34
N LEU A 141 6.64 3.94 -11.55
CA LEU A 141 7.28 4.09 -10.26
C LEU A 141 8.66 3.46 -10.30
N ASP A 142 9.62 4.02 -9.58
CA ASP A 142 10.97 3.47 -9.49
C ASP A 142 11.12 2.57 -8.25
N LEU A 143 10.43 2.93 -7.16
CA LEU A 143 10.53 2.26 -5.88
C LEU A 143 9.24 2.42 -5.08
N GLY A 144 8.84 1.38 -4.34
CA GLY A 144 7.66 1.38 -3.50
C GLY A 144 7.96 0.93 -2.07
N PHE A 145 7.33 1.59 -1.08
CA PHE A 145 7.29 1.15 0.31
C PHE A 145 5.92 0.58 0.61
N CYS A 146 5.86 -0.74 0.79
CA CYS A 146 4.64 -1.52 0.78
C CYS A 146 4.48 -2.41 2.02
N TRP A 147 3.24 -2.62 2.44
CA TRP A 147 2.85 -3.73 3.31
C TRP A 147 2.57 -4.96 2.44
N THR A 148 3.55 -5.82 2.25
CA THR A 148 3.39 -7.05 1.46
C THR A 148 4.50 -8.05 1.74
N ALA A 149 4.20 -9.35 1.64
CA ALA A 149 5.21 -10.38 1.49
C ALA A 149 5.22 -10.95 0.06
N GLN A 150 4.27 -10.56 -0.79
CA GLN A 150 4.10 -11.08 -2.15
C GLN A 150 4.17 -9.94 -3.17
N HIS A 151 4.80 -10.20 -4.29
CA HIS A 151 4.90 -9.28 -5.43
C HIS A 151 5.14 -10.06 -6.73
N PRO A 152 4.84 -9.49 -7.90
CA PRO A 152 5.16 -10.06 -9.21
C PRO A 152 6.64 -10.46 -9.35
N PRO A 153 6.96 -11.50 -10.14
CA PRO A 153 8.32 -12.06 -10.24
C PRO A 153 9.36 -11.10 -10.85
N GLU A 154 8.93 -10.14 -11.67
CA GLU A 154 9.78 -9.10 -12.24
C GLU A 154 10.22 -8.05 -11.21
N LEU A 155 9.58 -8.01 -10.05
CA LEU A 155 9.97 -7.14 -8.94
C LEU A 155 10.97 -7.85 -8.03
N ALA A 156 11.74 -7.07 -7.31
CA ALA A 156 12.57 -7.47 -6.19
C ALA A 156 12.10 -6.76 -4.93
N SER A 157 12.37 -7.32 -3.79
CA SER A 157 12.05 -6.68 -2.51
C SER A 157 13.12 -6.90 -1.46
N LEU A 158 13.20 -5.97 -0.50
CA LEU A 158 13.96 -6.09 0.72
C LEU A 158 12.99 -5.93 1.91
N LEU A 159 13.02 -6.86 2.85
CA LEU A 159 12.31 -6.70 4.11
C LEU A 159 12.96 -5.56 4.90
N VAL A 160 12.19 -4.55 5.22
CA VAL A 160 12.62 -3.39 6.01
C VAL A 160 12.42 -3.65 7.50
N ALA A 161 11.20 -4.05 7.85
CA ALA A 161 10.82 -4.39 9.21
C ALA A 161 9.68 -5.42 9.21
N ARG A 162 9.61 -6.19 10.27
CA ARG A 162 8.46 -7.00 10.65
C ARG A 162 7.84 -6.36 11.88
N GLU A 163 6.65 -5.80 11.72
CA GLU A 163 6.01 -5.06 12.79
C GLU A 163 4.90 -5.88 13.46
N PRO A 164 4.91 -5.99 14.80
CA PRO A 164 3.83 -6.63 15.54
C PRO A 164 2.52 -5.89 15.33
N LEU A 165 1.42 -6.65 15.27
CA LEU A 165 0.08 -6.10 15.33
C LEU A 165 -0.28 -5.73 16.76
N VAL A 166 -1.17 -4.75 16.89
CA VAL A 166 -1.78 -4.35 18.15
C VAL A 166 -3.29 -4.21 17.97
N VAL A 167 -4.01 -4.43 19.07
CA VAL A 167 -5.46 -4.26 19.14
C VAL A 167 -5.77 -2.85 19.63
N ALA A 168 -6.54 -2.08 18.87
CA ALA A 168 -7.08 -0.79 19.27
C ALA A 168 -8.45 -1.00 19.94
N LEU A 169 -8.61 -0.56 21.15
CA LEU A 169 -9.79 -0.74 22.01
C LEU A 169 -10.27 0.60 22.56
N ALA A 170 -11.58 0.79 22.68
CA ALA A 170 -12.08 1.85 23.54
C ALA A 170 -11.61 1.64 24.99
N ALA A 171 -11.26 2.70 25.71
CA ALA A 171 -10.73 2.60 27.06
C ALA A 171 -11.68 1.87 28.04
N GLY A 172 -12.99 1.89 27.79
CA GLY A 172 -14.01 1.16 28.57
C GLY A 172 -14.24 -0.29 28.12
N HIS A 173 -13.54 -0.79 27.12
CA HIS A 173 -13.71 -2.16 26.63
C HIS A 173 -13.15 -3.16 27.66
N PRO A 174 -13.82 -4.31 27.93
CA PRO A 174 -13.33 -5.29 28.91
C PRO A 174 -11.88 -5.74 28.68
N LEU A 175 -11.48 -5.96 27.44
CA LEU A 175 -10.10 -6.34 27.07
C LEU A 175 -9.07 -5.22 27.30
N ALA A 176 -9.49 -3.97 27.45
CA ALA A 176 -8.57 -2.87 27.71
C ALA A 176 -7.86 -2.96 29.10
N ALA A 177 -8.42 -3.75 30.02
CA ALA A 177 -7.82 -4.02 31.33
C ALA A 177 -6.65 -5.03 31.29
N SER A 178 -6.51 -5.77 30.19
CA SER A 178 -5.42 -6.75 30.03
C SER A 178 -4.17 -6.05 29.48
N ASP A 179 -2.98 -6.49 29.89
CA ASP A 179 -1.71 -5.98 29.34
C ASP A 179 -1.44 -6.52 27.95
N THR A 180 -1.85 -7.74 27.66
CA THR A 180 -1.73 -8.41 26.35
C THR A 180 -3.04 -9.09 25.98
N ILE A 181 -3.25 -9.32 24.69
CA ILE A 181 -4.44 -9.97 24.14
C ILE A 181 -4.03 -11.30 23.52
N ASP A 182 -4.64 -12.40 23.96
CA ASP A 182 -4.58 -13.66 23.24
C ASP A 182 -5.50 -13.55 21.99
N PRO A 183 -5.03 -13.92 20.80
CA PRO A 183 -5.85 -13.90 19.59
C PRO A 183 -7.23 -14.55 19.75
N VAL A 184 -7.34 -15.64 20.53
CA VAL A 184 -8.61 -16.33 20.79
C VAL A 184 -9.64 -15.42 21.46
N GLN A 185 -9.21 -14.44 22.27
CA GLN A 185 -10.11 -13.46 22.92
C GLN A 185 -10.82 -12.53 21.93
N LEU A 186 -10.32 -12.45 20.67
CA LEU A 186 -10.96 -11.71 19.61
C LEU A 186 -12.06 -12.53 18.88
N SER A 187 -12.23 -13.81 19.22
CA SER A 187 -13.28 -14.63 18.65
C SER A 187 -14.64 -14.00 18.88
N HIS A 188 -15.41 -13.90 17.81
CA HIS A 188 -16.75 -13.29 17.78
C HIS A 188 -16.81 -11.78 18.15
N GLN A 189 -15.66 -11.14 18.33
CA GLN A 189 -15.63 -9.68 18.48
C GLN A 189 -15.82 -9.01 17.12
N PRO A 190 -16.54 -7.88 17.03
CA PRO A 190 -16.71 -7.13 15.79
C PRO A 190 -15.39 -6.44 15.42
N LEU A 191 -14.63 -7.01 14.48
CA LEU A 191 -13.35 -6.45 14.02
C LEU A 191 -13.54 -5.40 12.93
N VAL A 192 -12.74 -4.34 13.02
CA VAL A 192 -12.50 -3.37 11.95
C VAL A 192 -11.06 -3.52 11.48
N ILE A 193 -10.88 -3.77 10.19
CA ILE A 193 -9.57 -3.96 9.55
C ILE A 193 -9.47 -3.17 8.24
N VAL A 194 -8.29 -3.17 7.62
CA VAL A 194 -8.04 -2.56 6.31
C VAL A 194 -8.93 -3.19 5.23
N GLU A 195 -9.48 -2.35 4.32
CA GLU A 195 -10.26 -2.81 3.17
C GLU A 195 -9.44 -3.76 2.28
N ARG A 196 -10.06 -4.88 1.89
CA ARG A 196 -9.42 -5.86 1.01
C ARG A 196 -9.07 -5.24 -0.35
N GLU A 197 -9.87 -4.30 -0.85
CA GLU A 197 -9.60 -3.57 -2.10
C GLU A 197 -8.35 -2.67 -2.01
N VAL A 198 -8.05 -2.12 -0.82
CA VAL A 198 -6.88 -1.27 -0.59
C VAL A 198 -5.59 -2.09 -0.55
N ASN A 199 -5.62 -3.22 0.17
CA ASN A 199 -4.49 -4.13 0.26
C ASN A 199 -4.98 -5.57 0.51
N PRO A 200 -5.23 -6.36 -0.54
CA PRO A 200 -5.74 -7.74 -0.42
C PRO A 200 -4.84 -8.63 0.43
N TRP A 201 -3.51 -8.50 0.23
CA TRP A 201 -2.54 -9.29 0.99
C TRP A 201 -2.59 -8.97 2.49
N LEU A 202 -2.61 -7.70 2.88
CA LEU A 202 -2.58 -7.29 4.28
C LEU A 202 -3.87 -7.70 5.00
N HIS A 203 -5.03 -7.50 4.34
CA HIS A 203 -6.32 -7.94 4.84
C HIS A 203 -6.34 -9.45 5.13
N ASP A 204 -6.04 -10.25 4.11
CA ASP A 204 -6.06 -11.71 4.20
C ASP A 204 -5.00 -12.23 5.19
N HIS A 205 -3.86 -11.54 5.26
CA HIS A 205 -2.78 -11.84 6.20
C HIS A 205 -3.20 -11.61 7.65
N PHE A 206 -3.88 -10.51 7.97
CA PHE A 206 -4.39 -10.24 9.31
C PHE A 206 -5.39 -11.32 9.76
N VAL A 207 -6.35 -11.64 8.91
CA VAL A 207 -7.34 -12.69 9.20
C VAL A 207 -6.64 -14.03 9.43
N SER A 208 -5.77 -14.44 8.50
CA SER A 208 -5.04 -15.72 8.58
C SER A 208 -4.13 -15.80 9.82
N GLN A 209 -3.48 -14.73 10.21
CA GLN A 209 -2.63 -14.68 11.40
C GLN A 209 -3.42 -14.91 12.70
N LEU A 210 -4.64 -14.38 12.78
CA LEU A 210 -5.52 -14.61 13.95
C LEU A 210 -6.10 -16.02 13.93
N GLU A 211 -6.60 -16.47 12.79
CA GLU A 211 -7.21 -17.82 12.64
C GLU A 211 -6.20 -18.93 12.89
N SER A 212 -4.97 -18.79 12.41
CA SER A 212 -3.89 -19.75 12.67
C SER A 212 -3.52 -19.86 14.16
N ARG A 213 -3.96 -18.91 14.98
CA ARG A 213 -3.79 -18.89 16.45
C ARG A 213 -5.09 -19.23 17.19
N GLY A 214 -6.06 -19.78 16.48
CA GLY A 214 -7.30 -20.32 17.07
C GLY A 214 -8.44 -19.29 17.22
N ALA A 215 -8.29 -18.05 16.74
CA ALA A 215 -9.39 -17.11 16.77
C ALA A 215 -10.42 -17.42 15.67
N THR A 216 -11.70 -17.18 15.96
CA THR A 216 -12.76 -17.13 14.95
C THR A 216 -13.00 -15.68 14.57
N VAL A 217 -12.50 -15.27 13.40
CA VAL A 217 -12.52 -13.87 12.97
C VAL A 217 -13.88 -13.50 12.36
N THR A 218 -14.46 -12.39 12.82
CA THR A 218 -15.65 -11.78 12.24
C THR A 218 -15.32 -10.34 11.84
N VAL A 219 -15.08 -10.10 10.55
CA VAL A 219 -14.88 -8.76 10.03
C VAL A 219 -16.23 -8.04 10.00
N HIS A 220 -16.40 -7.04 10.87
CA HIS A 220 -17.61 -6.25 10.98
C HIS A 220 -17.61 -5.09 9.99
N ARG A 221 -16.45 -4.47 9.79
CA ARG A 221 -16.29 -3.36 8.85
C ARG A 221 -14.86 -3.31 8.32
N GLU A 222 -14.74 -2.89 7.08
CA GLU A 222 -13.47 -2.59 6.43
C GLU A 222 -13.30 -1.08 6.29
N ILE A 223 -12.05 -0.60 6.35
CA ILE A 223 -11.67 0.82 6.29
C ILE A 223 -10.47 1.03 5.38
N SER A 224 -10.45 2.16 4.70
CA SER A 224 -9.36 2.52 3.77
C SER A 224 -8.16 3.20 4.45
N SER A 225 -8.30 3.65 5.70
CA SER A 225 -7.22 4.31 6.44
C SER A 225 -7.38 4.19 7.95
N LEU A 226 -6.27 4.31 8.68
CA LEU A 226 -6.25 4.28 10.14
C LEU A 226 -7.05 5.44 10.77
N ASP A 227 -7.09 6.60 10.11
CA ASP A 227 -7.87 7.74 10.60
C ASP A 227 -9.38 7.46 10.65
N ARG A 228 -9.86 6.50 9.86
CA ARG A 228 -11.25 6.02 9.92
C ARG A 228 -11.45 4.92 10.98
N LEU A 229 -10.38 4.21 11.36
CA LEU A 229 -10.43 3.18 12.40
C LEU A 229 -10.77 3.76 13.77
N LEU A 230 -10.01 4.76 14.19
CA LEU A 230 -10.04 5.25 15.57
C LEU A 230 -11.42 5.79 16.02
N PRO A 231 -12.15 6.58 15.21
CA PRO A 231 -13.51 7.00 15.56
C PRO A 231 -14.49 5.83 15.71
N LEU A 232 -14.36 4.78 14.89
CA LEU A 232 -15.21 3.59 14.99
C LEU A 232 -14.94 2.79 16.26
N VAL A 233 -13.67 2.62 16.61
CA VAL A 233 -13.27 1.96 17.87
C VAL A 233 -13.75 2.76 19.07
N LEU A 234 -13.65 4.09 19.04
CA LEU A 234 -14.04 4.98 20.14
C LEU A 234 -15.53 4.84 20.49
N THR A 235 -16.39 4.52 19.53
CA THR A 235 -17.83 4.27 19.81
C THR A 235 -18.07 3.04 20.67
N GLY A 236 -17.06 2.19 20.89
CA GLY A 236 -17.16 0.93 21.63
C GLY A 236 -17.92 -0.18 20.87
N SER A 237 -18.32 0.07 19.63
CA SER A 237 -19.09 -0.89 18.83
C SER A 237 -18.22 -1.93 18.10
N ALA A 238 -16.91 -1.70 18.05
CA ALA A 238 -15.96 -2.59 17.40
C ALA A 238 -14.55 -2.42 17.96
N ILE A 239 -13.71 -3.39 17.69
CA ILE A 239 -12.27 -3.35 17.98
C ILE A 239 -11.49 -3.23 16.68
N GLY A 240 -10.31 -2.60 16.71
CA GLY A 240 -9.49 -2.37 15.54
C GLY A 240 -8.19 -3.13 15.57
N LEU A 241 -7.68 -3.52 14.40
CA LEU A 241 -6.31 -4.00 14.24
C LEU A 241 -5.47 -2.95 13.53
N THR A 242 -4.27 -2.74 14.05
CA THR A 242 -3.25 -1.89 13.45
C THR A 242 -1.86 -2.39 13.82
N ILE A 243 -0.81 -1.69 13.38
CA ILE A 243 0.58 -2.01 13.68
C ILE A 243 1.13 -1.11 14.78
N THR A 244 2.17 -1.57 15.45
CA THR A 244 2.78 -0.86 16.60
C THR A 244 3.22 0.56 16.25
N SER A 245 3.90 0.76 15.10
CA SER A 245 4.38 2.09 14.71
C SER A 245 3.25 3.07 14.42
N ALA A 246 2.17 2.61 13.80
CA ALA A 246 0.99 3.44 13.52
C ALA A 246 0.25 3.82 14.80
N ALA A 247 0.14 2.89 15.76
CA ALA A 247 -0.42 3.15 17.08
C ALA A 247 0.41 4.19 17.86
N ALA A 248 1.74 4.05 17.87
CA ALA A 248 2.64 4.99 18.53
C ALA A 248 2.63 6.40 17.92
N ALA A 249 2.47 6.49 16.61
CA ALA A 249 2.41 7.78 15.90
C ALA A 249 1.09 8.53 16.09
N ARG A 250 0.02 7.85 16.54
CA ARG A 250 -1.34 8.41 16.63
C ARG A 250 -2.00 8.10 17.98
N PRO A 251 -1.50 8.69 19.09
CA PRO A 251 -2.21 8.61 20.35
C PRO A 251 -3.58 9.28 20.21
N PHE A 252 -4.63 8.58 20.62
CA PHE A 252 -6.01 9.06 20.50
C PHE A 252 -6.72 8.95 21.85
N ALA A 253 -7.23 10.07 22.36
CA ALA A 253 -7.89 10.09 23.66
C ALA A 253 -9.10 9.14 23.69
N GLY A 254 -9.15 8.27 24.71
CA GLY A 254 -10.21 7.27 24.85
C GLY A 254 -9.95 5.95 24.13
N ILE A 255 -8.80 5.82 23.45
CA ILE A 255 -8.35 4.56 22.85
C ILE A 255 -7.12 4.04 23.59
N VAL A 256 -7.10 2.73 23.79
CA VAL A 256 -5.99 1.98 24.35
C VAL A 256 -5.51 0.98 23.32
N TYR A 257 -4.20 0.87 23.16
CA TYR A 257 -3.59 -0.14 22.31
C TYR A 257 -3.04 -1.27 23.18
N ARG A 258 -3.28 -2.50 22.78
CA ARG A 258 -2.78 -3.70 23.49
C ARG A 258 -2.02 -4.60 22.52
N PRO A 259 -0.80 -5.02 22.88
CA PRO A 259 -0.07 -6.00 22.09
C PRO A 259 -0.72 -7.37 22.23
N PHE A 260 -0.43 -8.24 21.28
CA PHE A 260 -0.79 -9.65 21.39
C PHE A 260 0.20 -10.41 22.27
N THR A 261 -0.22 -11.54 22.79
CA THR A 261 0.67 -12.53 23.42
C THR A 261 1.62 -13.11 22.38
N ASP A 262 2.83 -13.50 22.79
CA ASP A 262 3.81 -14.13 21.91
C ASP A 262 3.42 -15.59 21.53
N PRO A 263 3.67 -15.98 20.28
CA PRO A 263 4.21 -15.20 19.15
C PRO A 263 3.17 -14.24 18.59
N SER A 264 3.46 -12.93 18.63
CA SER A 264 2.56 -11.89 18.16
C SER A 264 2.28 -12.01 16.64
N PRO A 265 1.03 -11.80 16.19
CA PRO A 265 0.76 -11.55 14.77
C PRO A 265 1.55 -10.35 14.27
N TYR A 266 1.92 -10.33 12.98
CA TYR A 266 2.79 -9.29 12.43
C TYR A 266 2.40 -8.91 11.00
N ALA A 267 2.96 -7.80 10.52
CA ALA A 267 2.95 -7.41 9.12
C ALA A 267 4.38 -7.11 8.62
N ASP A 268 4.67 -7.53 7.39
CA ASP A 268 5.94 -7.28 6.73
C ASP A 268 5.90 -5.96 5.96
N HIS A 269 6.80 -5.07 6.32
CA HIS A 269 7.09 -3.85 5.62
C HIS A 269 8.26 -4.05 4.67
N ARG A 270 8.07 -3.79 3.37
CA ARG A 270 9.10 -4.01 2.34
C ARG A 270 9.32 -2.79 1.47
N ILE A 271 10.56 -2.60 1.04
CA ILE A 271 10.89 -1.80 -0.12
C ILE A 271 10.87 -2.70 -1.34
N VAL A 272 10.22 -2.25 -2.42
CA VAL A 272 9.99 -3.03 -3.64
C VAL A 272 10.43 -2.22 -4.86
N TRP A 273 11.12 -2.85 -5.81
CA TRP A 273 11.57 -2.22 -7.05
C TRP A 273 11.63 -3.24 -8.19
N ARG A 274 11.76 -2.78 -9.42
CA ARG A 274 11.99 -3.70 -10.55
C ARG A 274 13.42 -4.22 -10.54
N ARG A 275 13.59 -5.52 -10.81
CA ARG A 275 14.92 -6.18 -10.88
C ARG A 275 15.83 -5.56 -11.95
N ASP A 276 15.23 -5.09 -13.06
CA ASP A 276 15.91 -4.48 -14.20
C ASP A 276 15.93 -2.92 -14.13
N ASN A 277 15.68 -2.34 -12.96
CA ASN A 277 15.78 -0.89 -12.79
C ASN A 277 17.24 -0.44 -12.85
N THR A 278 17.54 0.49 -13.74
CA THR A 278 18.88 1.02 -13.99
C THR A 278 19.13 2.39 -13.35
N ASN A 279 18.16 2.93 -12.60
CA ASN A 279 18.35 4.20 -11.89
C ASN A 279 19.28 3.99 -10.68
N PRO A 280 20.49 4.59 -10.65
CA PRO A 280 21.43 4.41 -9.55
C PRO A 280 20.91 4.89 -8.20
N ALA A 281 19.95 5.80 -8.20
CA ALA A 281 19.30 6.28 -6.98
C ALA A 281 18.42 5.19 -6.32
N VAL A 282 17.87 4.26 -7.10
CA VAL A 282 17.14 3.10 -6.56
C VAL A 282 18.11 2.21 -5.78
N THR A 283 19.24 1.85 -6.38
CA THR A 283 20.28 1.05 -5.71
C THR A 283 20.75 1.74 -4.44
N ALA A 284 21.07 3.03 -4.51
CA ALA A 284 21.52 3.80 -3.36
C ALA A 284 20.50 3.84 -2.23
N LEU A 285 19.21 4.06 -2.53
CA LEU A 285 18.17 4.07 -1.50
C LEU A 285 17.95 2.67 -0.91
N VAL A 286 18.00 1.62 -1.71
CA VAL A 286 17.93 0.22 -1.23
C VAL A 286 19.10 -0.09 -0.28
N ASP A 287 20.31 0.37 -0.59
CA ASP A 287 21.50 0.16 0.26
C ASP A 287 21.38 0.95 1.57
N ILE A 288 20.93 2.20 1.51
CA ILE A 288 20.67 3.01 2.71
C ILE A 288 19.60 2.33 3.61
N VAL A 289 18.51 1.85 3.02
CA VAL A 289 17.46 1.16 3.77
C VAL A 289 18.00 -0.14 4.40
N ARG A 290 18.89 -0.86 3.69
CA ARG A 290 19.54 -2.07 4.23
C ARG A 290 20.43 -1.72 5.43
N GLU A 291 21.26 -0.70 5.34
CA GLU A 291 22.10 -0.22 6.44
C GLU A 291 21.25 0.20 7.65
N LEU A 292 20.19 0.97 7.42
CA LEU A 292 19.27 1.40 8.48
C LEU A 292 18.52 0.23 9.13
N ARG A 293 18.09 -0.76 8.35
CA ARG A 293 17.48 -2.00 8.86
C ARG A 293 18.45 -2.74 9.80
N ASP A 294 19.71 -2.89 9.37
CA ASP A 294 20.72 -3.66 10.12
C ASP A 294 21.09 -2.96 11.45
N THR A 295 20.85 -1.67 11.56
CA THR A 295 20.94 -0.91 12.81
C THR A 295 19.64 -0.87 13.62
N ALA A 296 18.63 -1.65 13.23
CA ALA A 296 17.29 -1.67 13.84
C ALA A 296 16.55 -0.30 13.82
N ALA A 297 16.99 0.65 13.00
CA ALA A 297 16.42 2.01 12.94
C ALA A 297 14.94 2.03 12.53
N PHE A 298 14.48 1.01 11.80
CA PHE A 298 13.07 0.85 11.39
C PHE A 298 12.20 0.08 12.40
N LEU A 299 12.77 -0.47 13.47
CA LEU A 299 11.95 -1.11 14.47
C LEU A 299 11.09 -0.05 15.19
N PRO A 300 9.82 -0.34 15.45
CA PRO A 300 9.00 0.57 16.24
C PRO A 300 9.65 0.79 17.62
N PRO A 301 9.53 1.97 18.21
CA PRO A 301 9.77 2.11 19.65
C PRO A 301 8.86 1.09 20.36
N GLU A 302 9.32 0.53 21.46
CA GLU A 302 8.49 -0.35 22.29
C GLU A 302 7.12 0.30 22.49
N ALA A 303 6.06 -0.51 22.41
CA ALA A 303 4.71 0.01 22.60
C ALA A 303 4.67 0.73 23.96
N PRO A 304 4.12 1.95 24.04
CA PRO A 304 4.09 2.68 25.31
C PRO A 304 3.38 1.81 26.35
N HIS A 305 4.08 1.49 27.43
CA HIS A 305 3.49 0.79 28.57
C HIS A 305 2.40 1.66 29.18
N ALA A 306 1.39 1.03 29.76
CA ALA A 306 0.26 1.74 30.40
C ALA A 306 0.72 2.73 31.47
N SER A 307 1.95 2.59 32.00
CA SER A 307 2.62 3.49 32.94
C SER A 307 3.05 4.84 32.36
N ASP A 308 3.18 4.96 31.06
CA ASP A 308 3.74 6.15 30.39
C ASP A 308 2.68 7.18 29.98
N MET A 309 1.41 6.89 30.25
CA MET A 309 0.31 7.83 30.02
C MET A 309 0.23 8.83 31.18
N PRO A 310 0.21 10.15 30.93
CA PRO A 310 0.09 11.15 31.98
C PRO A 310 -1.24 10.92 32.74
N HIS A 311 -1.15 10.50 33.96
CA HIS A 311 -2.30 10.47 34.88
C HIS A 311 -2.90 11.88 34.89
N ARG A 312 -4.15 12.03 34.48
CA ARG A 312 -4.90 13.26 34.73
C ARG A 312 -4.96 13.43 36.25
N GLY A 313 -4.19 14.40 36.75
CA GLY A 313 -4.35 14.85 38.10
C GLY A 313 -5.80 15.18 38.41
N SER A 314 -6.35 14.58 39.41
CA SER A 314 -7.65 14.92 40.00
C SER A 314 -7.61 16.38 40.46
N THR A 315 -8.06 17.30 39.62
CA THR A 315 -8.43 18.64 40.06
C THR A 315 -9.73 18.52 40.83
N THR A 316 -9.60 18.22 42.11
CA THR A 316 -10.63 18.55 43.13
C THR A 316 -10.63 20.06 43.22
N GLY A 317 -11.42 20.75 42.39
CA GLY A 317 -11.80 22.13 42.61
C GLY A 317 -12.81 22.18 43.74
N GLY A 318 -12.35 22.48 44.93
CA GLY A 318 -13.21 22.84 46.02
C GLY A 318 -13.92 24.15 45.70
N VAL A 319 -15.23 24.09 45.53
CA VAL A 319 -16.11 25.26 45.63
C VAL A 319 -16.40 25.43 47.10
N GLY A 320 -15.77 26.44 47.73
CA GLY A 320 -16.15 26.90 49.05
C GLY A 320 -17.35 27.83 48.92
N PRO A 321 -18.27 27.82 49.90
CA PRO A 321 -19.41 28.73 49.90
C PRO A 321 -18.97 30.06 50.58
N ASP A 322 -19.28 31.13 49.87
CA ASP A 322 -19.69 32.43 50.48
C ASP A 322 -20.45 33.25 49.41
#